data_103c0f9808b38eb1283d11cc8ca6e8b6
#
_entry.id   103c0f9808b38eb1283d11cc8ca6e8b6
#
_cell.length_a   1.000
_cell.length_b   1.000
_cell.length_c   1.000
_cell.angle_alpha   90.00
_cell.angle_beta   90.00
_cell.angle_gamma   90.00
#
_symmetry.space_group_name_H-M   'P 1'
#
loop_
_entity.id
_entity.type
_entity.pdbx_description
1 polymer ?
#
loop_
_entity_poly.entity_id
_entity_poly.type
_entity_poly.pdbx_seq_one_letter_code
_entity_poly.pdbx_strand_id
1 'polypeptide(L)'
;MTEEIRKKIEPVVNENNYRIDEVIYEKEGSQNFLRVIIDKDGIIDVEDCVKVFRLIDPVLDEINLIEESYILDVCSKEKGSI
;
A
#
# COMPACT_ATOMS: atom_id res chain seq x y z
N MET A 1 -9.00 6.51 -9.38
CA MET A 1 -7.53 6.30 -9.28
C MET A 1 -7.15 5.25 -8.24
N THR A 2 -7.60 5.39 -7.00
CA THR A 2 -7.24 4.41 -5.95
C THR A 2 -7.77 3.01 -6.23
N GLU A 3 -8.94 2.89 -6.83
CA GLU A 3 -9.48 1.59 -7.20
C GLU A 3 -8.66 0.89 -8.27
N GLU A 4 -8.15 1.65 -9.23
CA GLU A 4 -7.30 1.11 -10.27
C GLU A 4 -5.97 0.64 -9.69
N ILE A 5 -5.40 1.42 -8.78
CA ILE A 5 -4.17 1.05 -8.07
C ILE A 5 -4.41 -0.24 -7.29
N ARG A 6 -5.51 -0.29 -6.55
CA ARG A 6 -5.86 -1.48 -5.76
C ARG A 6 -5.93 -2.73 -6.64
N LYS A 7 -6.59 -2.63 -7.78
CA LYS A 7 -6.72 -3.78 -8.69
C LYS A 7 -5.36 -4.27 -9.19
N LYS A 8 -4.41 -3.36 -9.34
CA LYS A 8 -3.08 -3.73 -9.85
C LYS A 8 -2.18 -4.35 -8.79
N ILE A 9 -2.28 -3.90 -7.55
CA ILE A 9 -1.42 -4.40 -6.47
C ILE A 9 -2.05 -5.58 -5.71
N GLU A 10 -3.37 -5.71 -5.72
CA GLU A 10 -4.07 -6.74 -4.97
C GLU A 10 -3.60 -8.17 -5.29
N PRO A 11 -3.37 -8.55 -6.56
CA PRO A 11 -2.91 -9.91 -6.84
C PRO A 11 -1.61 -10.27 -6.13
N VAL A 12 -0.60 -9.41 -6.15
CA VAL A 12 0.68 -9.72 -5.52
C VAL A 12 0.56 -9.71 -3.99
N VAL A 13 -0.30 -8.85 -3.45
CA VAL A 13 -0.57 -8.81 -2.01
C VAL A 13 -1.24 -10.09 -1.55
N ASN A 14 -2.28 -10.51 -2.27
CA ASN A 14 -3.04 -11.71 -1.93
C ASN A 14 -2.21 -12.99 -2.10
N GLU A 15 -1.34 -13.05 -3.10
CA GLU A 15 -0.45 -14.19 -3.31
C GLU A 15 0.50 -14.40 -2.13
N ASN A 16 0.78 -13.35 -1.40
CA ASN A 16 1.68 -13.39 -0.25
C ASN A 16 0.94 -13.45 1.08
N ASN A 17 -0.34 -13.82 1.05
CA ASN A 17 -1.17 -14.05 2.23
C ASN A 17 -1.51 -12.78 3.00
N TYR A 18 -1.57 -11.67 2.32
CA TYR A 18 -2.04 -10.41 2.87
C TYR A 18 -3.32 -9.98 2.15
N ARG A 19 -4.05 -9.09 2.78
CA ARG A 19 -5.25 -8.47 2.20
C ARG A 19 -5.07 -6.96 2.21
N ILE A 20 -5.65 -6.30 1.22
CA ILE A 20 -5.72 -4.85 1.21
C ILE A 20 -7.05 -4.46 1.87
N ASP A 21 -6.96 -3.70 2.95
CA ASP A 21 -8.14 -3.17 3.61
C ASP A 21 -8.60 -1.90 2.89
N GLU A 22 -7.68 -0.98 2.62
CA GLU A 22 -8.01 0.29 2.01
C GLU A 22 -6.79 0.86 1.27
N VAL A 23 -7.05 1.62 0.22
CA VAL A 23 -6.03 2.40 -0.49
C VAL A 23 -6.48 3.85 -0.47
N ILE A 24 -5.63 4.72 0.05
CA ILE A 24 -5.93 6.15 0.23
C ILE A 24 -4.85 6.97 -0.46
N TYR A 25 -5.27 7.98 -1.22
CA TYR A 25 -4.34 8.95 -1.79
C TYR A 25 -4.73 10.32 -1.26
N GLU A 26 -3.84 10.94 -0.50
CA GLU A 26 -4.12 12.22 0.11
C GLU A 26 -2.90 13.12 0.16
N LYS A 27 -3.16 14.41 0.25
CA LYS A 27 -2.12 15.42 0.32
C LYS A 27 -2.06 15.98 1.74
N GLU A 28 -0.85 16.01 2.30
CA GLU A 28 -0.58 16.61 3.60
C GLU A 28 0.50 17.67 3.42
N GLY A 29 0.14 18.94 3.59
CA GLY A 29 1.04 20.02 3.29
C GLY A 29 1.41 20.04 1.81
N SER A 30 2.70 19.96 1.51
CA SER A 30 3.19 19.91 0.14
C SER A 30 3.48 18.48 -0.35
N GLN A 31 3.20 17.47 0.47
CA GLN A 31 3.49 16.08 0.16
C GLN A 31 2.22 15.30 -0.19
N ASN A 32 2.34 14.44 -1.19
CA ASN A 32 1.28 13.49 -1.54
C ASN A 32 1.63 12.14 -0.94
N PHE A 33 0.65 11.47 -0.35
CA PHE A 33 0.82 10.15 0.25
C PHE A 33 -0.12 9.14 -0.40
N LEU A 34 0.44 8.02 -0.80
CA LEU A 34 -0.35 6.85 -1.18
C LEU A 34 -0.25 5.87 -0.02
N ARG A 35 -1.35 5.73 0.71
CA ARG A 35 -1.40 4.84 1.88
C ARG A 35 -2.12 3.56 1.51
N VAL A 36 -1.47 2.45 1.78
CA VAL A 36 -2.04 1.12 1.57
C VAL A 36 -2.17 0.47 2.93
N ILE A 37 -3.40 0.25 3.35
CA ILE A 37 -3.69 -0.36 4.64
C ILE A 37 -3.91 -1.84 4.40
N ILE A 38 -3.09 -2.65 5.06
CA ILE A 38 -3.08 -4.10 4.86
C ILE A 38 -3.51 -4.85 6.13
N ASP A 39 -3.91 -6.09 5.93
CA ASP A 39 -4.28 -6.99 7.00
C ASP A 39 -3.84 -8.41 6.63
N LYS A 40 -3.81 -9.29 7.61
CA LYS A 40 -3.56 -10.71 7.39
C LYS A 40 -4.15 -11.49 8.56
N ASP A 41 -4.26 -12.81 8.41
CA ASP A 41 -4.65 -13.68 9.50
C ASP A 41 -3.50 -13.74 10.51
N GLY A 42 -3.83 -13.58 11.78
CA GLY A 42 -2.85 -13.53 12.85
C GLY A 42 -2.31 -12.14 13.09
N ILE A 43 -1.17 -12.08 13.74
CA ILE A 43 -0.55 -10.81 14.14
C ILE A 43 0.24 -10.21 12.97
N ILE A 44 0.00 -8.93 12.72
CA ILE A 44 0.73 -8.19 11.70
C ILE A 44 1.68 -7.21 12.38
N ASP A 45 2.91 -7.11 11.88
CA ASP A 45 3.92 -6.23 12.45
C ASP A 45 4.61 -5.35 11.40
N VAL A 46 5.62 -4.61 11.82
CA VAL A 46 6.34 -3.68 10.94
C VAL A 46 7.02 -4.41 9.78
N GLU A 47 7.54 -5.61 10.02
CA GLU A 47 8.20 -6.38 8.97
C GLU A 47 7.21 -6.77 7.87
N ASP A 48 5.97 -7.04 8.23
CA ASP A 48 4.92 -7.31 7.25
C ASP A 48 4.68 -6.10 6.35
N CYS A 49 4.66 -4.91 6.93
CA CYS A 49 4.49 -3.68 6.17
C CYS A 49 5.66 -3.45 5.21
N VAL A 50 6.89 -3.69 5.66
CA VAL A 50 8.08 -3.58 4.82
C VAL A 50 8.03 -4.59 3.67
N LYS A 51 7.61 -5.82 3.96
CA LYS A 51 7.50 -6.85 2.95
C LYS A 51 6.50 -6.46 1.86
N VAL A 52 5.32 -6.00 2.27
CA VAL A 52 4.30 -5.58 1.30
C VAL A 52 4.78 -4.36 0.51
N PHE A 53 5.43 -3.41 1.17
CA PHE A 53 6.02 -2.26 0.48
C PHE A 53 6.91 -2.71 -0.67
N ARG A 54 7.82 -3.65 -0.40
CA ARG A 54 8.75 -4.17 -1.41
C ARG A 54 8.06 -4.92 -2.54
N LEU A 55 6.93 -5.53 -2.24
CA LEU A 55 6.15 -6.26 -3.24
C LEU A 55 5.42 -5.31 -4.20
N ILE A 56 4.85 -4.24 -3.67
CA ILE A 56 4.00 -3.36 -4.46
C ILE A 56 4.74 -2.20 -5.12
N ASP A 57 5.87 -1.79 -4.56
CA ASP A 57 6.64 -0.67 -5.09
C ASP A 57 6.98 -0.83 -6.59
N PRO A 58 7.55 -1.96 -7.03
CA PRO A 58 7.83 -2.14 -8.45
C PRO A 58 6.57 -2.18 -9.33
N VAL A 59 5.47 -2.69 -8.81
CA VAL A 59 4.21 -2.70 -9.54
C VAL A 59 3.72 -1.27 -9.76
N LEU A 60 3.81 -0.44 -8.73
CA LEU A 60 3.40 0.96 -8.80
C LEU A 60 4.28 1.76 -9.77
N ASP A 61 5.57 1.49 -9.77
CA ASP A 61 6.49 2.12 -10.72
C ASP A 61 6.14 1.77 -12.16
N GLU A 62 5.76 0.52 -12.40
CA GLU A 62 5.42 0.05 -13.73
C GLU A 62 4.13 0.64 -14.27
N ILE A 63 3.10 0.70 -13.45
CA ILE A 63 1.78 1.20 -13.89
C ILE A 63 1.74 2.73 -14.01
N ASN A 64 2.53 3.42 -13.20
CA ASN A 64 2.69 4.88 -13.26
C ASN A 64 1.38 5.67 -13.36
N LEU A 65 0.39 5.31 -12.54
CA LEU A 65 -0.91 5.96 -12.54
C LEU A 65 -0.91 7.32 -11.87
N ILE A 66 0.06 7.57 -10.99
CA ILE A 66 0.18 8.85 -10.30
C ILE A 66 1.33 9.62 -10.94
N GLU A 67 1.00 10.74 -11.58
CA GLU A 67 2.00 11.56 -12.28
C GLU A 67 2.87 12.37 -11.33
N GLU A 68 2.32 12.75 -10.19
CA GLU A 68 3.02 13.57 -9.21
C GLU A 68 3.92 12.71 -8.34
N SER A 69 4.92 13.34 -7.74
CA SER A 69 5.72 12.65 -6.72
C SER A 69 4.85 12.32 -5.51
N TYR A 70 5.05 11.16 -4.94
CA TYR A 70 4.31 10.74 -3.77
C TYR A 70 5.17 9.84 -2.88
N ILE A 71 4.75 9.72 -1.63
CA ILE A 71 5.38 8.84 -0.66
C ILE A 71 4.46 7.63 -0.50
N LEU A 72 5.01 6.44 -0.69
CA LEU A 72 4.27 5.19 -0.46
C LEU A 72 4.36 4.84 1.01
N ASP A 73 3.20 4.73 1.66
CA ASP A 73 3.10 4.40 3.07
C ASP A 73 2.24 3.15 3.23
N VAL A 74 2.83 2.07 3.73
CA VAL A 74 2.12 0.82 3.98
C VAL A 74 1.91 0.68 5.47
N CYS A 75 0.66 0.55 5.87
CA CYS A 75 0.23 0.50 7.27
C CYS A 75 -0.54 -0.78 7.54
N SER A 76 -0.57 -1.20 8.79
CA SER A 76 -1.44 -2.30 9.19
C SER A 76 -2.78 -1.76 9.69
N LYS A 77 -3.83 -2.53 9.46
CA LYS A 77 -5.17 -2.18 9.91
C LYS A 77 -5.27 -2.03 11.42
N GLU A 78 -4.60 -2.89 12.18
CA GLU A 78 -4.68 -2.90 13.62
C GLU A 78 -3.85 -1.83 14.29
N LYS A 79 -2.66 -1.58 13.75
CA LYS A 79 -1.68 -0.71 14.41
C LYS A 79 -1.54 0.65 13.76
N GLY A 80 -2.14 0.81 12.58
CA GLY A 80 -1.96 2.00 11.81
C GLY A 80 -0.52 2.13 11.32
N SER A 81 -0.15 3.35 11.01
CA SER A 81 1.21 3.69 10.59
C SER A 81 2.08 3.81 11.83
N ILE A 82 3.16 3.12 11.87
CA ILE A 82 4.07 3.16 13.02
C ILE A 82 5.23 4.08 12.71
#